data_564e38ba7f26b9ae3f4de5ee4cd6d1c7
#
_entry.id   564e38ba7f26b9ae3f4de5ee4cd6d1c7
#
_cell.length_a   1.000
_cell.length_b   1.000
_cell.length_c   1.000
_cell.angle_alpha   90.00
_cell.angle_beta   90.00
_cell.angle_gamma   90.00
#
_symmetry.space_group_name_H-M   'P 1'
#
loop_
_entity.id
_entity.type
_entity.pdbx_description
1 polymer ?
#
loop_
_entity_poly.entity_id
_entity_poly.type
_entity_poly.pdbx_seq_one_letter_code
_entity_poly.pdbx_strand_id
1 'polypeptide(L)'
;MTSPVVEVRNLRKTYPGAGRGAAPKTAVADVSFQVARGEIFGILGPNGAGKTTTVECLAGLRHADGGTIRVLGHDPQADPTAVREHVGVQLQEAALHDKITVGEALDVFGSFYPQRADSAELLDLLDLAAHRDQQFGKLSGGQKQRLSIALALVGRPQVAILDELTTGLDPAARRATWDLVERVRDSGVTVLLVTHFMDEAERLCDRLVVIDAGRVVAEGTPAALIEGLEGHRGVRLRFADDAARSRAAQLLTALSERDPDVVGVVPAGDEIEVTGTRKVLFAVVQALAAADVVPDDVRTVERTLEDVFVQVTGRAYRAEENEEVAA
;
A
#
# COMPACT_ATOMS: atom_id res chain seq x y z
N MET A 1 -16.64 16.89 14.58
CA MET A 1 -15.50 16.35 13.82
C MET A 1 -14.45 15.93 14.84
N THR A 2 -14.11 14.67 14.89
CA THR A 2 -13.05 14.15 15.78
C THR A 2 -11.70 14.68 15.28
N SER A 3 -10.87 15.19 16.20
CA SER A 3 -9.51 15.65 15.83
C SER A 3 -8.69 14.50 15.24
N PRO A 4 -7.86 14.74 14.21
CA PRO A 4 -7.02 13.71 13.63
C PRO A 4 -6.01 13.20 14.69
N VAL A 5 -5.66 11.92 14.61
CA VAL A 5 -4.63 11.32 15.49
C VAL A 5 -3.22 11.57 14.97
N VAL A 6 -3.08 11.75 13.64
CA VAL A 6 -1.84 12.20 13.01
C VAL A 6 -2.17 13.38 12.11
N GLU A 7 -1.37 14.43 12.20
CA GLU A 7 -1.45 15.59 11.32
C GLU A 7 -0.04 15.96 10.86
N VAL A 8 0.12 16.06 9.54
CA VAL A 8 1.35 16.47 8.88
C VAL A 8 1.04 17.66 7.98
N ARG A 9 1.80 18.74 8.10
CA ARG A 9 1.64 19.95 7.28
C ARG A 9 2.97 20.41 6.73
N ASN A 10 3.09 20.47 5.41
CA ASN A 10 4.23 20.98 4.66
C ASN A 10 5.58 20.40 5.12
N LEU A 11 5.59 19.11 5.47
CA LEU A 11 6.78 18.40 5.92
C LEU A 11 7.90 18.47 4.87
N ARG A 12 9.12 18.79 5.34
CA ARG A 12 10.31 18.85 4.50
C ARG A 12 11.48 18.15 5.15
N LYS A 13 12.24 17.42 4.33
CA LYS A 13 13.50 16.80 4.76
C LYS A 13 14.50 16.72 3.62
N THR A 14 15.70 17.21 3.87
CA THR A 14 16.83 17.20 2.93
C THR A 14 18.04 16.57 3.60
N TYR A 15 18.74 15.74 2.90
CA TYR A 15 19.99 15.12 3.36
C TYR A 15 21.19 15.79 2.70
N PRO A 16 22.30 15.90 3.41
CA PRO A 16 23.57 16.31 2.80
C PRO A 16 23.92 15.35 1.65
N GLY A 17 24.50 15.88 0.59
CA GLY A 17 24.97 15.03 -0.50
C GLY A 17 26.07 14.06 -0.05
N ALA A 18 26.11 12.87 -0.63
CA ALA A 18 27.07 11.82 -0.32
C ALA A 18 28.43 12.16 -0.98
N GLY A 19 29.27 12.94 -0.30
CA GLY A 19 30.63 13.27 -0.73
C GLY A 19 30.91 14.77 -0.77
N ARG A 20 32.23 15.13 -0.88
CA ARG A 20 32.68 16.51 -0.89
C ARG A 20 32.21 17.23 -2.16
N GLY A 21 31.23 18.14 -2.04
CA GLY A 21 30.68 18.91 -3.17
C GLY A 21 29.45 18.29 -3.83
N ALA A 22 28.91 17.17 -3.32
CA ALA A 22 27.65 16.61 -3.82
C ALA A 22 26.45 17.48 -3.41
N ALA A 23 25.52 17.69 -4.32
CA ALA A 23 24.29 18.45 -4.04
C ALA A 23 23.45 17.76 -2.97
N PRO A 24 22.76 18.51 -2.09
CA PRO A 24 21.82 17.95 -1.13
C PRO A 24 20.69 17.17 -1.83
N LYS A 25 20.25 16.04 -1.24
CA LYS A 25 19.13 15.24 -1.73
C LYS A 25 17.88 15.56 -0.91
N THR A 26 16.89 16.18 -1.52
CA THR A 26 15.58 16.38 -0.89
C THR A 26 14.80 15.05 -0.94
N ALA A 27 14.57 14.47 0.24
CA ALA A 27 13.81 13.24 0.37
C ALA A 27 12.30 13.52 0.55
N VAL A 28 11.96 14.60 1.28
CA VAL A 28 10.59 15.08 1.44
C VAL A 28 10.58 16.56 1.08
N ALA A 29 9.84 16.92 0.05
CA ALA A 29 9.80 18.28 -0.47
C ALA A 29 8.61 19.08 0.07
N ASP A 30 7.45 18.45 0.15
CA ASP A 30 6.21 19.02 0.67
C ASP A 30 5.17 17.91 0.86
N VAL A 31 5.06 17.36 2.06
CA VAL A 31 4.10 16.31 2.38
C VAL A 31 3.13 16.82 3.44
N SER A 32 1.82 16.72 3.13
CA SER A 32 0.73 17.12 4.03
C SER A 32 -0.37 16.08 3.96
N PHE A 33 -0.85 15.58 5.11
CA PHE A 33 -1.99 14.69 5.23
C PHE A 33 -2.50 14.62 6.68
N GLN A 34 -3.67 14.01 6.87
CA GLN A 34 -4.26 13.79 8.18
C GLN A 34 -4.80 12.37 8.28
N VAL A 35 -4.65 11.75 9.47
CA VAL A 35 -5.13 10.41 9.76
C VAL A 35 -6.20 10.47 10.86
N ALA A 36 -7.34 9.86 10.59
CA ALA A 36 -8.43 9.75 11.55
C ALA A 36 -8.18 8.58 12.52
N ARG A 37 -8.84 8.60 13.66
CA ARG A 37 -8.75 7.50 14.64
C ARG A 37 -9.43 6.24 14.12
N GLY A 38 -8.74 5.11 14.23
CA GLY A 38 -9.28 3.79 13.92
C GLY A 38 -9.34 3.43 12.44
N GLU A 39 -8.73 4.25 11.55
CA GLU A 39 -8.59 3.90 10.13
C GLU A 39 -7.26 3.18 9.85
N ILE A 40 -7.21 2.44 8.76
CA ILE A 40 -5.99 2.03 8.08
C ILE A 40 -5.67 3.10 7.04
N PHE A 41 -4.64 3.89 7.28
CA PHE A 41 -4.22 4.96 6.38
C PHE A 41 -2.96 4.56 5.62
N GLY A 42 -3.03 4.55 4.28
CA GLY A 42 -1.93 4.16 3.40
C GLY A 42 -0.99 5.31 3.08
N ILE A 43 0.32 5.04 3.11
CA ILE A 43 1.36 5.88 2.51
C ILE A 43 1.98 5.09 1.37
N LEU A 44 1.54 5.38 0.14
CA LEU A 44 1.85 4.64 -1.07
C LEU A 44 2.86 5.40 -1.92
N GLY A 45 3.71 4.70 -2.65
CA GLY A 45 4.64 5.30 -3.61
C GLY A 45 5.84 4.40 -3.91
N PRO A 46 6.62 4.73 -4.94
CA PRO A 46 7.78 3.94 -5.34
C PRO A 46 8.93 4.05 -4.32
N ASN A 47 9.94 3.19 -4.48
CA ASN A 47 11.16 3.27 -3.69
C ASN A 47 11.85 4.61 -3.88
N GLY A 48 12.28 5.22 -2.78
CA GLY A 48 12.91 6.56 -2.81
C GLY A 48 11.94 7.74 -2.91
N ALA A 49 10.62 7.53 -2.90
CA ALA A 49 9.62 8.60 -2.93
C ALA A 49 9.58 9.47 -1.66
N GLY A 50 10.21 9.03 -0.56
CA GLY A 50 10.22 9.75 0.72
C GLY A 50 9.30 9.15 1.81
N LYS A 51 8.70 7.99 1.56
CA LYS A 51 7.78 7.30 2.50
C LYS A 51 8.44 7.04 3.86
N THR A 52 9.53 6.26 3.88
CA THR A 52 10.25 5.89 5.11
C THR A 52 10.76 7.13 5.84
N THR A 53 11.29 8.14 5.13
CA THR A 53 11.71 9.41 5.76
C THR A 53 10.53 10.12 6.42
N THR A 54 9.35 10.15 5.80
CA THR A 54 8.12 10.73 6.36
C THR A 54 7.74 10.00 7.65
N VAL A 55 7.74 8.68 7.63
CA VAL A 55 7.39 7.83 8.77
C VAL A 55 8.40 7.96 9.92
N GLU A 56 9.69 8.00 9.62
CA GLU A 56 10.74 8.24 10.64
C GLU A 56 10.57 9.60 11.33
N CYS A 57 10.13 10.63 10.60
CA CYS A 57 9.82 11.94 11.20
C CYS A 57 8.57 11.85 12.11
N LEU A 58 7.54 11.11 11.71
CA LEU A 58 6.34 10.86 12.52
C LEU A 58 6.66 10.10 13.82
N ALA A 59 7.53 9.11 13.74
CA ALA A 59 7.97 8.31 14.88
C ALA A 59 8.96 9.03 15.81
N GLY A 60 9.39 10.26 15.47
CA GLY A 60 10.41 10.98 16.22
C GLY A 60 11.81 10.34 16.15
N LEU A 61 12.05 9.51 15.12
CA LEU A 61 13.35 8.90 14.84
C LEU A 61 14.25 9.82 13.99
N ARG A 62 13.62 10.81 13.35
CA ARG A 62 14.31 11.76 12.47
C ARG A 62 13.73 13.17 12.63
N HIS A 63 14.61 14.16 12.62
CA HIS A 63 14.21 15.56 12.64
C HIS A 63 13.83 16.03 11.23
N ALA A 64 12.66 16.67 11.11
CA ALA A 64 12.25 17.39 9.92
C ALA A 64 13.03 18.71 9.80
N ASP A 65 13.23 19.19 8.58
CA ASP A 65 13.88 20.50 8.34
C ASP A 65 12.82 21.62 8.19
N GLY A 66 11.54 21.26 8.10
CA GLY A 66 10.44 22.22 8.02
C GLY A 66 9.07 21.54 8.05
N GLY A 67 8.05 22.35 8.19
CA GLY A 67 6.66 21.88 8.37
C GLY A 67 6.33 21.63 9.84
N THR A 68 5.16 21.03 10.07
CA THR A 68 4.69 20.66 11.42
C THR A 68 4.15 19.24 11.42
N ILE A 69 4.43 18.51 12.49
CA ILE A 69 3.92 17.17 12.75
C ILE A 69 3.23 17.17 14.11
N ARG A 70 2.06 16.54 14.17
CA ARG A 70 1.37 16.24 15.42
C ARG A 70 0.91 14.78 15.40
N VAL A 71 1.30 14.04 16.40
CA VAL A 71 0.89 12.65 16.63
C VAL A 71 0.22 12.60 18.01
N LEU A 72 -1.07 12.30 18.03
CA LEU A 72 -1.91 12.35 19.24
C LEU A 72 -1.82 13.71 19.98
N GLY A 73 -1.62 14.80 19.22
CA GLY A 73 -1.45 16.15 19.73
C GLY A 73 -0.02 16.53 20.11
N HIS A 74 0.91 15.57 20.20
CA HIS A 74 2.32 15.79 20.54
C HIS A 74 3.17 16.08 19.32
N ASP A 75 4.22 16.88 19.48
CA ASP A 75 5.23 17.10 18.45
C ASP A 75 6.36 16.06 18.62
N PRO A 76 6.62 15.19 17.63
CA PRO A 76 7.63 14.14 17.77
C PRO A 76 9.06 14.65 17.98
N GLN A 77 9.34 15.91 17.61
CA GLN A 77 10.65 16.51 17.79
C GLN A 77 10.82 17.18 19.14
N ALA A 78 9.73 17.78 19.66
CA ALA A 78 9.74 18.47 20.95
C ALA A 78 9.51 17.49 22.12
N ASP A 79 8.67 16.48 21.92
CA ASP A 79 8.33 15.49 22.94
C ASP A 79 8.33 14.05 22.34
N PRO A 80 9.50 13.54 21.99
CA PRO A 80 9.61 12.20 21.41
C PRO A 80 9.20 11.09 22.38
N THR A 81 9.29 11.31 23.68
CA THR A 81 8.91 10.32 24.70
C THR A 81 7.40 10.10 24.70
N ALA A 82 6.60 11.17 24.75
CA ALA A 82 5.15 11.07 24.70
C ALA A 82 4.66 10.38 23.41
N VAL A 83 5.33 10.63 22.26
CA VAL A 83 4.99 9.95 21.01
C VAL A 83 5.33 8.46 21.10
N ARG A 84 6.53 8.08 21.57
CA ARG A 84 6.96 6.67 21.63
C ARG A 84 6.14 5.81 22.59
N GLU A 85 5.58 6.39 23.63
CA GLU A 85 4.69 5.67 24.55
C GLU A 85 3.37 5.23 23.90
N HIS A 86 2.94 5.92 22.84
CA HIS A 86 1.64 5.72 22.21
C HIS A 86 1.70 5.30 20.73
N VAL A 87 2.90 5.24 20.18
CA VAL A 87 3.15 4.85 18.78
C VAL A 87 4.00 3.59 18.74
N GLY A 88 3.44 2.52 18.20
CA GLY A 88 4.20 1.32 17.86
C GLY A 88 4.77 1.44 16.45
N VAL A 89 6.02 1.05 16.26
CA VAL A 89 6.68 1.12 14.95
C VAL A 89 7.28 -0.22 14.62
N GLN A 90 6.85 -0.79 13.50
CA GLN A 90 7.54 -1.89 12.84
C GLN A 90 8.27 -1.30 11.64
N LEU A 91 9.59 -1.33 11.68
CA LEU A 91 10.46 -0.90 10.59
C LEU A 91 10.85 -2.10 9.72
N GLN A 92 11.30 -1.82 8.49
CA GLN A 92 11.62 -2.79 7.46
C GLN A 92 12.60 -3.89 7.91
N GLU A 93 13.54 -3.58 8.81
CA GLU A 93 14.51 -4.53 9.36
C GLU A 93 14.43 -4.62 10.89
N ALA A 94 13.69 -5.62 11.39
CA ALA A 94 13.75 -5.99 12.81
C ALA A 94 14.70 -7.19 12.98
N ALA A 95 15.98 -6.93 13.13
CA ALA A 95 16.95 -7.98 13.44
C ALA A 95 16.96 -8.28 14.94
N LEU A 96 16.33 -9.40 15.33
CA LEU A 96 16.46 -9.96 16.67
C LEU A 96 17.59 -11.00 16.69
N HIS A 97 18.14 -11.24 17.88
CA HIS A 97 19.13 -12.31 18.05
C HIS A 97 18.49 -13.68 17.80
N ASP A 98 19.12 -14.53 16.99
CA ASP A 98 18.57 -15.82 16.54
C ASP A 98 18.11 -16.75 17.65
N LYS A 99 18.73 -16.67 18.85
CA LYS A 99 18.44 -17.56 19.99
C LYS A 99 17.34 -17.06 20.92
N ILE A 100 16.90 -15.79 20.79
CA ILE A 100 15.79 -15.27 21.60
C ILE A 100 14.49 -15.97 21.20
N THR A 101 13.71 -16.39 22.18
CA THR A 101 12.38 -16.94 21.91
C THR A 101 11.36 -15.85 21.67
N VAL A 102 10.23 -16.19 21.05
CA VAL A 102 9.11 -15.27 20.83
C VAL A 102 8.63 -14.66 22.15
N GLY A 103 8.47 -15.48 23.18
CA GLY A 103 8.06 -15.02 24.51
C GLY A 103 9.06 -14.08 25.16
N GLU A 104 10.37 -14.43 25.14
CA GLU A 104 11.43 -13.59 25.65
C GLU A 104 11.50 -12.23 24.92
N ALA A 105 11.31 -12.23 23.60
CA ALA A 105 11.29 -10.99 22.82
C ALA A 105 10.14 -10.07 23.29
N LEU A 106 8.93 -10.60 23.47
CA LEU A 106 7.79 -9.82 23.97
C LEU A 106 8.03 -9.30 25.39
N ASP A 107 8.64 -10.10 26.27
CA ASP A 107 8.94 -9.68 27.64
C ASP A 107 10.02 -8.58 27.68
N VAL A 108 11.07 -8.70 26.88
CA VAL A 108 12.12 -7.67 26.76
C VAL A 108 11.56 -6.36 26.22
N PHE A 109 10.87 -6.41 25.08
CA PHE A 109 10.31 -5.19 24.47
C PHE A 109 9.21 -4.59 25.33
N GLY A 110 8.36 -5.43 25.96
CA GLY A 110 7.34 -4.98 26.88
C GLY A 110 7.90 -4.25 28.13
N SER A 111 9.13 -4.58 28.53
CA SER A 111 9.78 -3.93 29.67
C SER A 111 10.14 -2.45 29.44
N PHE A 112 10.17 -2.00 28.18
CA PHE A 112 10.44 -0.60 27.84
C PHE A 112 9.21 0.31 28.00
N TYR A 113 8.01 -0.25 28.21
CA TYR A 113 6.77 0.50 28.30
C TYR A 113 6.18 0.47 29.69
N PRO A 114 5.67 1.62 30.21
CA PRO A 114 4.99 1.67 31.51
C PRO A 114 3.72 0.79 31.55
N GLN A 115 3.03 0.72 30.42
CA GLN A 115 1.86 -0.14 30.20
C GLN A 115 2.16 -1.07 29.02
N ARG A 116 2.15 -2.37 29.28
CA ARG A 116 2.35 -3.37 28.24
C ARG A 116 1.07 -4.15 27.96
N ALA A 117 0.93 -4.64 26.76
CA ALA A 117 -0.10 -5.60 26.39
C ALA A 117 0.16 -6.94 27.07
N ASP A 118 -0.88 -7.71 27.28
CA ASP A 118 -0.74 -9.10 27.70
C ASP A 118 -0.10 -9.90 26.55
N SER A 119 1.01 -10.59 26.86
CA SER A 119 1.74 -11.36 25.85
C SER A 119 0.92 -12.49 25.29
N ALA A 120 0.02 -13.12 26.07
CA ALA A 120 -0.83 -14.19 25.59
C ALA A 120 -1.88 -13.63 24.61
N GLU A 121 -2.54 -12.51 24.93
CA GLU A 121 -3.48 -11.83 24.02
C GLU A 121 -2.82 -11.45 22.70
N LEU A 122 -1.58 -10.93 22.72
CA LEU A 122 -0.83 -10.59 21.50
C LEU A 122 -0.47 -11.83 20.68
N LEU A 123 -0.04 -12.90 21.34
CA LEU A 123 0.29 -14.15 20.67
C LEU A 123 -0.93 -14.77 19.99
N ASP A 124 -2.09 -14.71 20.63
CA ASP A 124 -3.35 -15.19 20.07
C ASP A 124 -3.80 -14.30 18.89
N LEU A 125 -3.77 -12.97 19.07
CA LEU A 125 -4.13 -12.01 18.00
C LEU A 125 -3.31 -12.25 16.72
N LEU A 126 -2.04 -12.63 16.88
CA LEU A 126 -1.08 -12.74 15.79
C LEU A 126 -0.79 -14.20 15.37
N ASP A 127 -1.58 -15.16 15.84
CA ASP A 127 -1.42 -16.60 15.56
C ASP A 127 0.00 -17.11 15.86
N LEU A 128 0.59 -16.68 16.98
CA LEU A 128 1.91 -17.04 17.45
C LEU A 128 1.92 -17.86 18.75
N ALA A 129 0.75 -18.16 19.34
CA ALA A 129 0.66 -18.84 20.63
C ALA A 129 1.43 -20.19 20.66
N ALA A 130 1.32 -20.99 19.61
CA ALA A 130 2.04 -22.26 19.49
C ALA A 130 3.56 -22.10 19.31
N HIS A 131 4.05 -20.90 19.07
CA HIS A 131 5.46 -20.59 18.78
C HIS A 131 6.14 -19.81 19.91
N ARG A 132 5.49 -19.62 21.07
CA ARG A 132 5.98 -18.81 22.19
C ARG A 132 7.42 -19.15 22.59
N ASP A 133 7.73 -20.45 22.68
CA ASP A 133 9.05 -20.94 23.12
C ASP A 133 10.00 -21.22 21.94
N GLN A 134 9.58 -20.90 20.72
CA GLN A 134 10.40 -21.08 19.52
C GLN A 134 11.39 -19.94 19.37
N GLN A 135 12.65 -20.26 19.04
CA GLN A 135 13.71 -19.29 18.78
C GLN A 135 13.46 -18.52 17.47
N PHE A 136 13.77 -17.22 17.47
CA PHE A 136 13.62 -16.32 16.31
C PHE A 136 14.26 -16.87 15.03
N GLY A 137 15.48 -17.41 15.12
CA GLY A 137 16.18 -17.97 13.98
C GLY A 137 15.49 -19.20 13.35
N LYS A 138 14.55 -19.85 14.08
CA LYS A 138 13.79 -21.02 13.60
C LYS A 138 12.39 -20.66 13.08
N LEU A 139 11.99 -19.40 13.16
CA LEU A 139 10.73 -18.93 12.63
C LEU A 139 10.77 -18.83 11.10
N SER A 140 9.64 -19.15 10.46
CA SER A 140 9.45 -18.83 9.04
C SER A 140 9.40 -17.32 8.81
N GLY A 141 9.56 -16.85 7.56
CA GLY A 141 9.47 -15.43 7.22
C GLY A 141 8.14 -14.80 7.68
N GLY A 142 7.02 -15.47 7.44
CA GLY A 142 5.71 -14.98 7.90
C GLY A 142 5.57 -14.96 9.44
N GLN A 143 6.18 -15.93 10.17
CA GLN A 143 6.20 -15.91 11.63
C GLN A 143 7.08 -14.78 12.18
N LYS A 144 8.23 -14.52 11.56
CA LYS A 144 9.08 -13.37 11.90
C LYS A 144 8.33 -12.04 11.71
N GLN A 145 7.59 -11.94 10.61
CA GLN A 145 6.76 -10.76 10.32
C GLN A 145 5.67 -10.56 11.38
N ARG A 146 4.96 -11.64 11.74
CA ARG A 146 3.95 -11.59 12.82
C ARG A 146 4.56 -11.17 14.16
N LEU A 147 5.74 -11.68 14.51
CA LEU A 147 6.46 -11.26 15.70
C LEU A 147 6.86 -9.79 15.65
N SER A 148 7.31 -9.29 14.50
CA SER A 148 7.63 -7.86 14.31
C SER A 148 6.42 -6.96 14.57
N ILE A 149 5.23 -7.36 14.08
CA ILE A 149 3.97 -6.68 14.39
C ILE A 149 3.65 -6.77 15.89
N ALA A 150 3.83 -7.95 16.52
CA ALA A 150 3.61 -8.11 17.96
C ALA A 150 4.46 -7.15 18.78
N LEU A 151 5.73 -7.00 18.41
CA LEU A 151 6.66 -6.09 19.09
C LEU A 151 6.25 -4.61 18.93
N ALA A 152 5.70 -4.24 17.78
CA ALA A 152 5.13 -2.90 17.59
C ALA A 152 3.88 -2.66 18.47
N LEU A 153 3.13 -3.71 18.80
CA LEU A 153 1.91 -3.61 19.60
C LEU A 153 2.11 -3.79 21.09
N VAL A 154 3.29 -4.23 21.54
CA VAL A 154 3.57 -4.61 22.93
C VAL A 154 3.34 -3.47 23.93
N GLY A 155 3.54 -2.22 23.51
CA GLY A 155 3.29 -1.00 24.31
C GLY A 155 1.84 -0.53 24.34
N ARG A 156 0.86 -1.31 23.85
CA ARG A 156 -0.54 -0.89 23.68
C ARG A 156 -0.68 0.44 22.93
N PRO A 157 -0.11 0.58 21.75
CA PRO A 157 -0.11 1.84 21.03
C PRO A 157 -1.52 2.23 20.58
N GLN A 158 -1.78 3.53 20.46
CA GLN A 158 -2.97 4.07 19.82
C GLN A 158 -2.78 4.19 18.29
N VAL A 159 -1.52 4.27 17.86
CA VAL A 159 -1.13 4.33 16.44
C VAL A 159 -0.03 3.31 16.19
N ALA A 160 -0.19 2.44 15.20
CA ALA A 160 0.84 1.51 14.74
C ALA A 160 1.31 1.92 13.35
N ILE A 161 2.61 2.07 13.18
CA ILE A 161 3.25 2.32 11.90
C ILE A 161 3.84 0.99 11.42
N LEU A 162 3.40 0.53 10.26
CA LEU A 162 3.76 -0.76 9.71
C LEU A 162 4.36 -0.52 8.33
N ASP A 163 5.69 -0.71 8.20
CA ASP A 163 6.44 -0.39 6.99
C ASP A 163 6.81 -1.65 6.22
N GLU A 164 6.35 -1.74 4.96
CA GLU A 164 6.66 -2.80 3.99
C GLU A 164 6.46 -4.24 4.52
N LEU A 165 5.29 -4.49 5.11
CA LEU A 165 4.96 -5.74 5.81
C LEU A 165 5.03 -6.99 4.95
N THR A 166 4.75 -6.90 3.66
CA THR A 166 4.54 -8.07 2.80
C THR A 166 5.66 -8.30 1.80
N THR A 167 6.73 -7.52 1.88
CA THR A 167 7.91 -7.68 1.04
C THR A 167 8.56 -9.05 1.27
N GLY A 168 8.78 -9.80 0.19
CA GLY A 168 9.38 -11.13 0.24
C GLY A 168 8.47 -12.26 0.74
N LEU A 169 7.19 -12.00 0.98
CA LEU A 169 6.21 -13.02 1.34
C LEU A 169 5.57 -13.66 0.09
N ASP A 170 5.30 -14.95 0.17
CA ASP A 170 4.48 -15.63 -0.82
C ASP A 170 3.03 -15.14 -0.79
N PRO A 171 2.22 -15.35 -1.86
CA PRO A 171 0.85 -14.83 -1.94
C PRO A 171 -0.10 -15.29 -0.82
N ALA A 172 0.13 -16.47 -0.22
CA ALA A 172 -0.69 -16.97 0.88
C ALA A 172 -0.32 -16.28 2.20
N ALA A 173 0.98 -16.15 2.47
CA ALA A 173 1.50 -15.41 3.62
C ALA A 173 1.12 -13.92 3.57
N ARG A 174 1.15 -13.31 2.37
CA ARG A 174 0.71 -11.93 2.15
C ARG A 174 -0.75 -11.75 2.56
N ARG A 175 -1.67 -12.57 2.07
CA ARG A 175 -3.10 -12.52 2.45
C ARG A 175 -3.31 -12.71 3.94
N ALA A 176 -2.61 -13.68 4.56
CA ALA A 176 -2.69 -13.89 5.99
C ALA A 176 -2.19 -12.69 6.80
N THR A 177 -1.21 -11.93 6.28
CA THR A 177 -0.73 -10.69 6.89
C THR A 177 -1.77 -9.57 6.75
N TRP A 178 -2.48 -9.48 5.64
CA TRP A 178 -3.57 -8.51 5.46
C TRP A 178 -4.70 -8.72 6.48
N ASP A 179 -5.18 -9.96 6.65
CA ASP A 179 -6.19 -10.29 7.65
C ASP A 179 -5.73 -9.93 9.07
N LEU A 180 -4.42 -10.01 9.32
CA LEU A 180 -3.78 -9.63 10.57
C LEU A 180 -3.84 -8.11 10.81
N VAL A 181 -3.54 -7.32 9.79
CA VAL A 181 -3.60 -5.85 9.86
C VAL A 181 -5.04 -5.39 10.13
N GLU A 182 -6.03 -6.03 9.51
CA GLU A 182 -7.45 -5.76 9.79
C GLU A 182 -7.80 -6.06 11.26
N ARG A 183 -7.37 -7.20 11.79
CA ARG A 183 -7.58 -7.54 13.22
C ARG A 183 -6.91 -6.53 14.17
N VAL A 184 -5.73 -6.02 13.82
CA VAL A 184 -5.05 -4.97 14.61
C VAL A 184 -5.89 -3.68 14.62
N ARG A 185 -6.39 -3.23 13.47
CA ARG A 185 -7.32 -2.09 13.41
C ARG A 185 -8.58 -2.35 14.25
N ASP A 186 -9.18 -3.52 14.10
CA ASP A 186 -10.42 -3.89 14.79
C ASP A 186 -10.26 -3.97 16.32
N SER A 187 -9.02 -4.13 16.82
CA SER A 187 -8.69 -3.99 18.23
C SER A 187 -8.68 -2.54 18.73
N GLY A 188 -8.92 -1.55 17.84
CA GLY A 188 -9.00 -0.12 18.15
C GLY A 188 -7.72 0.66 17.87
N VAL A 189 -6.71 0.05 17.27
CA VAL A 189 -5.45 0.70 16.88
C VAL A 189 -5.62 1.38 15.53
N THR A 190 -5.16 2.63 15.42
CA THR A 190 -5.04 3.31 14.12
C THR A 190 -3.79 2.80 13.41
N VAL A 191 -3.89 2.40 12.17
CA VAL A 191 -2.76 1.83 11.42
C VAL A 191 -2.30 2.79 10.32
N LEU A 192 -1.00 3.13 10.31
CA LEU A 192 -0.32 3.73 9.17
C LEU A 192 0.40 2.61 8.42
N LEU A 193 -0.12 2.27 7.25
CA LEU A 193 0.46 1.25 6.39
C LEU A 193 1.33 1.92 5.33
N VAL A 194 2.62 1.62 5.35
CA VAL A 194 3.56 2.10 4.33
C VAL A 194 3.85 0.96 3.37
N THR A 195 3.57 1.18 2.11
CA THR A 195 3.74 0.14 1.11
C THR A 195 4.08 0.72 -0.26
N HIS A 196 4.68 -0.10 -1.08
CA HIS A 196 4.81 0.15 -2.52
C HIS A 196 3.89 -0.78 -3.34
N PHE A 197 3.15 -1.71 -2.70
CA PHE A 197 2.21 -2.60 -3.38
C PHE A 197 0.83 -1.96 -3.48
N MET A 198 0.34 -1.80 -4.71
CA MET A 198 -0.95 -1.17 -4.99
C MET A 198 -2.13 -2.04 -4.54
N ASP A 199 -2.04 -3.36 -4.75
CA ASP A 199 -3.03 -4.35 -4.33
C ASP A 199 -3.22 -4.39 -2.81
N GLU A 200 -2.12 -4.24 -2.05
CA GLU A 200 -2.17 -4.13 -0.59
C GLU A 200 -2.89 -2.85 -0.15
N ALA A 201 -2.53 -1.71 -0.75
CA ALA A 201 -3.16 -0.43 -0.43
C ALA A 201 -4.65 -0.41 -0.80
N GLU A 202 -5.01 -0.99 -1.95
CA GLU A 202 -6.39 -1.09 -2.43
C GLU A 202 -7.24 -1.99 -1.52
N ARG A 203 -6.67 -3.09 -1.02
CA ARG A 203 -7.36 -4.07 -0.17
C ARG A 203 -7.55 -3.60 1.27
N LEU A 204 -6.56 -2.89 1.84
CA LEU A 204 -6.50 -2.63 3.28
C LEU A 204 -6.86 -1.19 3.66
N CYS A 205 -6.52 -0.20 2.83
CA CYS A 205 -6.60 1.19 3.25
C CYS A 205 -8.02 1.76 3.14
N ASP A 206 -8.49 2.38 4.22
CA ASP A 206 -9.69 3.20 4.20
C ASP A 206 -9.46 4.49 3.39
N ARG A 207 -8.28 5.09 3.58
CA ARG A 207 -7.78 6.25 2.85
C ARG A 207 -6.27 6.12 2.67
N LEU A 208 -5.75 6.80 1.66
CA LEU A 208 -4.32 6.81 1.41
C LEU A 208 -3.85 8.14 0.79
N VAL A 209 -2.54 8.34 0.89
CA VAL A 209 -1.80 9.31 0.06
C VAL A 209 -0.83 8.58 -0.84
N VAL A 210 -0.71 9.08 -2.07
CA VAL A 210 0.35 8.67 -2.99
C VAL A 210 1.46 9.71 -2.92
N ILE A 211 2.68 9.26 -2.59
CA ILE A 211 3.86 10.12 -2.54
C ILE A 211 4.76 9.79 -3.74
N ASP A 212 5.11 10.81 -4.50
CA ASP A 212 6.15 10.74 -5.53
C ASP A 212 7.10 11.94 -5.41
N ALA A 213 8.40 11.70 -5.57
CA ALA A 213 9.45 12.73 -5.47
C ALA A 213 9.32 13.65 -4.23
N GLY A 214 8.93 13.08 -3.09
CA GLY A 214 8.78 13.78 -1.81
C GLY A 214 7.55 14.69 -1.72
N ARG A 215 6.54 14.49 -2.57
CA ARG A 215 5.29 15.27 -2.59
C ARG A 215 4.09 14.35 -2.59
N VAL A 216 2.99 14.79 -1.96
CA VAL A 216 1.70 14.15 -2.13
C VAL A 216 1.16 14.50 -3.52
N VAL A 217 0.92 13.47 -4.35
CA VAL A 217 0.39 13.61 -5.73
C VAL A 217 -1.07 13.20 -5.83
N ALA A 218 -1.57 12.39 -4.90
CA ALA A 218 -2.99 12.05 -4.77
C ALA A 218 -3.33 11.73 -3.31
N GLU A 219 -4.58 12.00 -2.89
CA GLU A 219 -5.13 11.65 -1.58
C GLU A 219 -6.60 11.31 -1.72
N GLY A 220 -7.04 10.22 -1.08
CA GLY A 220 -8.44 9.80 -1.08
C GLY A 220 -8.65 8.38 -0.60
N THR A 221 -9.88 7.87 -0.74
CA THR A 221 -10.14 6.43 -0.63
C THR A 221 -9.66 5.74 -1.91
N PRO A 222 -9.21 4.47 -1.87
CA PRO A 222 -8.85 3.72 -3.08
C PRO A 222 -9.93 3.82 -4.16
N ALA A 223 -11.17 3.57 -3.80
CA ALA A 223 -12.31 3.64 -4.72
C ALA A 223 -12.49 5.03 -5.35
N ALA A 224 -12.41 6.12 -4.55
CA ALA A 224 -12.55 7.48 -5.08
C ALA A 224 -11.42 7.87 -6.02
N LEU A 225 -10.18 7.44 -5.74
CA LEU A 225 -9.03 7.67 -6.60
C LEU A 225 -9.18 6.93 -7.94
N ILE A 226 -9.62 5.67 -7.89
CA ILE A 226 -9.87 4.86 -9.10
C ILE A 226 -11.05 5.43 -9.91
N GLU A 227 -12.12 5.84 -9.25
CA GLU A 227 -13.28 6.46 -9.93
C GLU A 227 -12.96 7.83 -10.54
N GLY A 228 -12.04 8.57 -9.91
CA GLY A 228 -11.56 9.87 -10.36
C GLY A 228 -10.65 9.82 -11.58
N LEU A 229 -10.20 8.62 -12.00
CA LEU A 229 -9.39 8.48 -13.20
C LEU A 229 -10.13 9.00 -14.43
N GLU A 230 -9.53 9.96 -15.10
CA GLU A 230 -9.97 10.37 -16.43
C GLU A 230 -9.64 9.28 -17.43
N GLY A 231 -10.56 9.01 -18.39
CA GLY A 231 -10.32 8.10 -19.48
C GLY A 231 -11.23 6.87 -19.47
N HIS A 232 -10.87 5.92 -20.30
CA HIS A 232 -11.77 4.87 -20.76
C HIS A 232 -11.68 3.61 -19.91
N ARG A 233 -12.81 2.89 -19.76
CA ARG A 233 -12.85 1.51 -19.24
C ARG A 233 -12.48 0.55 -20.35
N GLY A 234 -11.87 -0.58 -20.00
CA GLY A 234 -11.51 -1.62 -20.95
C GLY A 234 -12.47 -2.81 -20.90
N VAL A 235 -12.65 -3.43 -22.05
CA VAL A 235 -13.28 -4.74 -22.21
C VAL A 235 -12.34 -5.61 -23.04
N ARG A 236 -11.97 -6.78 -22.53
CA ARG A 236 -11.21 -7.80 -23.28
C ARG A 236 -12.14 -8.88 -23.75
N LEU A 237 -12.02 -9.21 -25.03
CA LEU A 237 -12.81 -10.20 -25.72
C LEU A 237 -11.87 -11.25 -26.28
N ARG A 238 -12.05 -12.51 -25.91
CA ARG A 238 -11.26 -13.61 -26.45
C ARG A 238 -12.07 -14.40 -27.47
N PHE A 239 -11.40 -14.80 -28.54
CA PHE A 239 -11.96 -15.62 -29.60
C PHE A 239 -11.01 -16.77 -29.90
N ALA A 240 -11.49 -18.01 -29.85
CA ALA A 240 -10.72 -19.19 -30.24
C ALA A 240 -10.58 -19.30 -31.77
N ASP A 241 -11.58 -18.78 -32.53
CA ASP A 241 -11.57 -18.77 -33.98
C ASP A 241 -11.01 -17.45 -34.54
N ASP A 242 -9.95 -17.53 -35.32
CA ASP A 242 -9.31 -16.39 -35.96
C ASP A 242 -10.23 -15.62 -36.92
N ALA A 243 -11.16 -16.32 -37.62
CA ALA A 243 -12.11 -15.67 -38.51
C ALA A 243 -13.13 -14.87 -37.73
N ALA A 244 -13.65 -15.41 -36.60
CA ALA A 244 -14.55 -14.70 -35.70
C ALA A 244 -13.86 -13.49 -35.10
N ARG A 245 -12.61 -13.64 -34.64
CA ARG A 245 -11.79 -12.53 -34.11
C ARG A 245 -11.60 -11.42 -35.15
N SER A 246 -11.26 -11.76 -36.39
CA SER A 246 -11.06 -10.77 -37.46
C SER A 246 -12.36 -10.01 -37.77
N ARG A 247 -13.50 -10.70 -37.79
CA ARG A 247 -14.82 -10.07 -37.98
C ARG A 247 -15.16 -9.16 -36.83
N ALA A 248 -14.92 -9.59 -35.58
CA ALA A 248 -15.12 -8.78 -34.37
C ALA A 248 -14.27 -7.52 -34.41
N ALA A 249 -12.97 -7.64 -34.73
CA ALA A 249 -12.05 -6.52 -34.82
C ALA A 249 -12.52 -5.47 -35.83
N GLN A 250 -12.94 -5.87 -37.01
CA GLN A 250 -13.48 -4.97 -38.04
C GLN A 250 -14.77 -4.28 -37.58
N LEU A 251 -15.69 -5.05 -36.96
CA LEU A 251 -16.95 -4.54 -36.45
C LEU A 251 -16.72 -3.49 -35.34
N LEU A 252 -15.87 -3.81 -34.38
CA LEU A 252 -15.59 -2.96 -33.21
C LEU A 252 -14.79 -1.71 -33.63
N THR A 253 -13.88 -1.82 -34.63
CA THR A 253 -13.20 -0.65 -35.18
C THR A 253 -14.20 0.28 -35.88
N ALA A 254 -15.14 -0.26 -36.65
CA ALA A 254 -16.19 0.54 -37.27
C ALA A 254 -17.15 1.14 -36.20
N LEU A 255 -17.35 0.45 -35.07
CA LEU A 255 -18.14 0.95 -33.97
C LEU A 255 -17.45 2.16 -33.30
N SER A 256 -16.13 2.12 -33.12
CA SER A 256 -15.38 3.24 -32.49
C SER A 256 -15.43 4.54 -33.29
N GLU A 257 -15.75 4.45 -34.61
CA GLU A 257 -15.95 5.64 -35.44
C GLU A 257 -17.34 6.27 -35.31
N ARG A 258 -18.33 5.53 -34.78
CA ARG A 258 -19.76 5.90 -34.78
C ARG A 258 -20.35 6.04 -33.40
N ASP A 259 -19.82 5.35 -32.40
CA ASP A 259 -20.33 5.31 -31.05
C ASP A 259 -19.33 5.99 -30.11
N PRO A 260 -19.70 7.13 -29.50
CA PRO A 260 -18.83 7.86 -28.57
C PRO A 260 -18.50 7.07 -27.29
N ASP A 261 -19.23 5.99 -27.02
CA ASP A 261 -18.96 5.13 -25.88
C ASP A 261 -17.80 4.15 -26.15
N VAL A 262 -17.32 4.02 -27.41
CA VAL A 262 -16.16 3.21 -27.81
C VAL A 262 -15.07 4.12 -28.39
N VAL A 263 -13.90 4.18 -27.74
CA VAL A 263 -12.84 5.14 -28.10
C VAL A 263 -11.65 4.48 -28.77
N GLY A 264 -11.33 3.26 -28.39
CA GLY A 264 -10.20 2.54 -28.96
C GLY A 264 -10.45 1.05 -29.06
N VAL A 265 -9.86 0.43 -30.09
CA VAL A 265 -9.89 -1.02 -30.31
C VAL A 265 -8.48 -1.46 -30.67
N VAL A 266 -7.89 -2.35 -29.86
CA VAL A 266 -6.53 -2.84 -30.03
C VAL A 266 -6.53 -4.37 -30.05
N PRO A 267 -6.12 -5.01 -31.12
CA PRO A 267 -5.86 -6.45 -31.13
C PRO A 267 -4.65 -6.79 -30.24
N ALA A 268 -4.79 -7.77 -29.36
CA ALA A 268 -3.78 -8.21 -28.41
C ALA A 268 -3.68 -9.75 -28.41
N GLY A 269 -2.91 -10.31 -29.35
CA GLY A 269 -2.77 -11.76 -29.48
C GLY A 269 -4.08 -12.44 -29.92
N ASP A 270 -4.63 -13.31 -29.06
CA ASP A 270 -5.92 -13.98 -29.25
C ASP A 270 -7.11 -13.19 -28.68
N GLU A 271 -6.83 -12.02 -28.09
CA GLU A 271 -7.83 -11.12 -27.53
C GLU A 271 -7.97 -9.83 -28.35
N ILE A 272 -9.10 -9.14 -28.15
CA ILE A 272 -9.33 -7.76 -28.58
C ILE A 272 -9.60 -6.94 -27.35
N GLU A 273 -8.82 -5.89 -27.13
CA GLU A 273 -9.06 -4.92 -26.08
C GLU A 273 -9.80 -3.71 -26.65
N VAL A 274 -10.96 -3.40 -26.07
CA VAL A 274 -11.80 -2.27 -26.44
C VAL A 274 -11.83 -1.31 -25.27
N THR A 275 -11.50 -0.04 -25.51
CA THR A 275 -11.54 1.02 -24.50
C THR A 275 -12.67 2.00 -24.80
N GLY A 276 -13.32 2.51 -23.77
CA GLY A 276 -14.45 3.43 -23.92
C GLY A 276 -14.98 3.98 -22.60
N THR A 277 -16.16 4.60 -22.67
CA THR A 277 -16.83 5.15 -21.51
C THR A 277 -17.34 4.07 -20.54
N ARG A 278 -18.04 4.43 -19.48
CA ARG A 278 -18.71 3.47 -18.58
C ARG A 278 -19.70 2.54 -19.29
N LYS A 279 -20.14 2.90 -20.51
CA LYS A 279 -21.08 2.12 -21.31
C LYS A 279 -20.40 1.22 -22.35
N VAL A 280 -19.07 1.20 -22.44
CA VAL A 280 -18.33 0.47 -23.47
C VAL A 280 -18.70 -1.02 -23.53
N LEU A 281 -18.86 -1.69 -22.39
CA LEU A 281 -19.28 -3.09 -22.34
C LEU A 281 -20.64 -3.28 -23.00
N PHE A 282 -21.59 -2.41 -22.71
CA PHE A 282 -22.94 -2.48 -23.29
C PHE A 282 -22.92 -2.25 -24.80
N ALA A 283 -22.19 -1.23 -25.28
CA ALA A 283 -22.04 -0.93 -26.69
C ALA A 283 -21.38 -2.09 -27.46
N VAL A 284 -20.31 -2.67 -26.91
CA VAL A 284 -19.60 -3.81 -27.48
C VAL A 284 -20.50 -5.05 -27.57
N VAL A 285 -21.18 -5.42 -26.47
CA VAL A 285 -22.06 -6.60 -26.43
C VAL A 285 -23.23 -6.44 -27.41
N GLN A 286 -23.83 -5.26 -27.48
CA GLN A 286 -24.94 -4.99 -28.40
C GLN A 286 -24.48 -5.09 -29.89
N ALA A 287 -23.32 -4.56 -30.22
CA ALA A 287 -22.78 -4.62 -31.57
C ALA A 287 -22.44 -6.06 -31.98
N LEU A 288 -21.79 -6.83 -31.14
CA LEU A 288 -21.44 -8.23 -31.39
C LEU A 288 -22.69 -9.10 -31.52
N ALA A 289 -23.69 -8.93 -30.68
CA ALA A 289 -24.95 -9.65 -30.75
C ALA A 289 -25.72 -9.35 -32.03
N ALA A 290 -25.74 -8.09 -32.50
CA ALA A 290 -26.40 -7.70 -33.74
C ALA A 290 -25.73 -8.32 -34.99
N ALA A 291 -24.44 -8.65 -34.93
CA ALA A 291 -23.66 -9.24 -35.99
C ALA A 291 -23.53 -10.78 -35.88
N ASP A 292 -24.18 -11.40 -34.89
CA ASP A 292 -24.08 -12.83 -34.58
C ASP A 292 -22.62 -13.29 -34.39
N VAL A 293 -21.83 -12.46 -33.70
CA VAL A 293 -20.43 -12.73 -33.33
C VAL A 293 -20.37 -12.96 -31.82
N VAL A 294 -20.02 -14.18 -31.41
CA VAL A 294 -19.97 -14.55 -29.98
C VAL A 294 -18.51 -14.75 -29.55
N PRO A 295 -18.04 -13.99 -28.57
CA PRO A 295 -16.72 -14.24 -27.98
C PRO A 295 -16.79 -15.46 -27.05
N ASP A 296 -15.67 -16.18 -26.92
CA ASP A 296 -15.56 -17.31 -25.96
C ASP A 296 -15.43 -16.80 -24.50
N ASP A 297 -14.88 -15.59 -24.32
CA ASP A 297 -14.73 -14.98 -23.01
C ASP A 297 -14.84 -13.45 -23.13
N VAL A 298 -15.46 -12.84 -22.12
CA VAL A 298 -15.63 -11.38 -22.01
C VAL A 298 -15.21 -10.96 -20.61
N ARG A 299 -14.20 -10.13 -20.53
CA ARG A 299 -13.72 -9.59 -19.25
C ARG A 299 -13.72 -8.07 -19.28
N THR A 300 -14.19 -7.45 -18.21
CA THR A 300 -13.96 -6.03 -17.98
C THR A 300 -12.54 -5.86 -17.45
N VAL A 301 -11.81 -4.90 -17.99
CA VAL A 301 -10.54 -4.46 -17.42
C VAL A 301 -10.88 -3.47 -16.31
N GLU A 302 -10.75 -3.94 -15.08
CA GLU A 302 -10.93 -3.09 -13.91
C GLU A 302 -9.72 -2.17 -13.80
N ARG A 303 -9.99 -0.93 -13.46
CA ARG A 303 -8.94 0.05 -13.13
C ARG A 303 -8.46 -0.20 -11.72
N THR A 304 -7.19 0.07 -11.49
CA THR A 304 -6.50 -0.17 -10.24
C THR A 304 -5.80 1.11 -9.76
N LEU A 305 -5.26 1.08 -8.55
CA LEU A 305 -4.38 2.14 -8.08
C LEU A 305 -3.10 2.28 -8.91
N GLU A 306 -2.68 1.24 -9.65
CA GLU A 306 -1.57 1.35 -10.61
C GLU A 306 -1.90 2.36 -11.71
N ASP A 307 -3.12 2.30 -12.25
CA ASP A 307 -3.58 3.27 -13.26
C ASP A 307 -3.64 4.69 -12.68
N VAL A 308 -4.05 4.84 -11.42
CA VAL A 308 -4.00 6.13 -10.70
C VAL A 308 -2.57 6.64 -10.67
N PHE A 309 -1.63 5.80 -10.26
CA PHE A 309 -0.23 6.18 -10.17
C PHE A 309 0.35 6.61 -11.51
N VAL A 310 0.09 5.84 -12.58
CA VAL A 310 0.51 6.16 -13.94
C VAL A 310 -0.05 7.50 -14.40
N GLN A 311 -1.33 7.75 -14.13
CA GLN A 311 -1.99 9.01 -14.54
C GLN A 311 -1.42 10.23 -13.80
N VAL A 312 -1.19 10.14 -12.48
CA VAL A 312 -0.76 11.29 -11.69
C VAL A 312 0.75 11.57 -11.80
N THR A 313 1.57 10.55 -12.13
CA THR A 313 3.03 10.70 -12.22
C THR A 313 3.55 10.72 -13.65
N GLY A 314 2.76 10.26 -14.63
CA GLY A 314 3.18 10.09 -16.03
C GLY A 314 4.23 8.98 -16.22
N ARG A 315 4.44 8.10 -15.24
CA ARG A 315 5.44 7.02 -15.26
C ARG A 315 4.76 5.67 -15.05
N ALA A 316 5.16 4.66 -15.83
CA ALA A 316 4.74 3.30 -15.56
C ALA A 316 5.24 2.86 -14.18
N TYR A 317 4.34 2.33 -13.38
CA TYR A 317 4.70 1.69 -12.13
C TYR A 317 5.47 0.39 -12.44
N ARG A 318 6.68 0.26 -11.91
CA ARG A 318 7.42 -1.00 -11.93
C ARG A 318 7.41 -1.53 -10.50
N ALA A 319 6.59 -2.54 -10.21
CA ALA A 319 6.81 -3.40 -9.07
C ALA A 319 8.18 -4.06 -9.29
N GLU A 320 9.14 -3.77 -8.43
CA GLU A 320 10.40 -4.53 -8.42
C GLU A 320 10.05 -5.93 -7.91
N GLU A 321 9.72 -6.84 -8.84
CA GLU A 321 9.74 -8.28 -8.57
C GLU A 321 11.21 -8.65 -8.30
N ASN A 322 11.44 -9.20 -7.10
CA ASN A 322 12.67 -9.75 -6.57
C ASN A 322 13.74 -10.13 -7.63
N GLU A 323 14.73 -9.29 -7.85
CA GLU A 323 16.01 -9.66 -8.45
C GLU A 323 17.03 -10.19 -7.40
N GLU A 324 16.60 -10.75 -6.28
CA GLU A 324 17.48 -11.36 -5.28
C GLU A 324 17.15 -12.84 -5.00
N VAL A 325 17.08 -13.66 -6.04
CA VAL A 325 17.26 -15.12 -5.91
C VAL A 325 18.15 -15.61 -7.03
N ALA A 326 19.37 -15.10 -7.14
CA ALA A 326 20.47 -15.74 -7.86
C ALA A 326 21.81 -15.03 -7.54
N ALA A 327 22.38 -15.29 -6.37
CA ALA A 327 23.84 -15.19 -6.17
C ALA A 327 24.25 -16.11 -5.01
#